data_f349b9198658958bdbb12fa0f3af8ced
#
_entry.id   f349b9198658958bdbb12fa0f3af8ced
#
_cell.length_a   1.000
_cell.length_b   1.000
_cell.length_c   1.000
_cell.angle_alpha   90.00
_cell.angle_beta   90.00
_cell.angle_gamma   90.00
#
_symmetry.space_group_name_H-M   'P 1'
#
loop_
_entity.id
_entity.type
_entity.pdbx_description
1 polymer ?
#
loop_
_entity_poly.entity_id
_entity_poly.type
_entity_poly.pdbx_seq_one_letter_code
_entity_poly.pdbx_strand_id
1 'polypeptide(L)'
;MEQLFNQLSETLLNNLNAGEHLKVAIGGENSQFVRFSQSKVRQSGLVDDASLSIVLIKDDRTCNGSFTLTGNITADEETAIEELNRLRDEVGTLPKDPFVVMPEDTGSSQEEHNGSLLNDEEAISALSPAMQGVDLAGIWASGRIF
;
A
#
# COMPACT_ATOMS: atom_id res chain seq x y z
N MET A 1 -10.32 -2.59 -4.82
CA MET A 1 -9.49 -1.84 -3.87
C MET A 1 -10.10 -0.49 -3.50
N GLU A 2 -10.48 0.36 -4.46
CA GLU A 2 -11.08 1.69 -4.20
C GLU A 2 -12.31 1.63 -3.26
N GLN A 3 -13.23 0.70 -3.49
CA GLN A 3 -14.40 0.53 -2.61
C GLN A 3 -14.00 0.17 -1.17
N LEU A 4 -13.03 -0.73 -1.00
CA LEU A 4 -12.51 -1.10 0.32
C LEU A 4 -11.89 0.11 1.02
N PHE A 5 -11.07 0.88 0.29
CA PHE A 5 -10.47 2.11 0.81
C PHE A 5 -11.52 3.13 1.27
N ASN A 6 -12.54 3.36 0.45
CA ASN A 6 -13.60 4.30 0.77
C ASN A 6 -14.37 3.89 2.03
N GLN A 7 -14.72 2.61 2.17
CA GLN A 7 -15.39 2.09 3.36
C GLN A 7 -14.53 2.22 4.61
N LEU A 8 -13.25 1.79 4.55
CA LEU A 8 -12.35 1.91 5.70
C LEU A 8 -12.09 3.37 6.09
N SER A 9 -11.95 4.25 5.10
CA SER A 9 -11.77 5.69 5.34
C SER A 9 -13.01 6.29 6.00
N GLU A 10 -14.22 5.95 5.53
CA GLU A 10 -15.48 6.41 6.13
C GLU A 10 -15.61 5.91 7.57
N THR A 11 -15.33 4.64 7.81
CA THR A 11 -15.35 4.05 9.16
C THR A 11 -14.39 4.77 10.09
N LEU A 12 -13.15 5.03 9.67
CA LEU A 12 -12.15 5.73 10.46
C LEU A 12 -12.55 7.20 10.72
N LEU A 13 -12.98 7.92 9.70
CA LEU A 13 -13.37 9.33 9.82
C LEU A 13 -14.60 9.53 10.73
N ASN A 14 -15.58 8.63 10.66
CA ASN A 14 -16.77 8.66 11.52
C ASN A 14 -16.45 8.34 12.99
N ASN A 15 -15.30 7.76 13.26
CA ASN A 15 -14.84 7.43 14.62
C ASN A 15 -13.86 8.46 15.20
N LEU A 16 -13.62 9.59 14.53
CA LEU A 16 -12.73 10.63 15.06
C LEU A 16 -13.35 11.36 16.26
N ASN A 17 -12.50 11.65 17.25
CA ASN A 17 -12.84 12.53 18.36
C ASN A 17 -12.58 14.00 18.01
N ALA A 18 -13.13 14.91 18.79
CA ALA A 18 -12.88 16.34 18.62
C ALA A 18 -11.38 16.66 18.71
N GLY A 19 -10.89 17.44 17.77
CA GLY A 19 -9.48 17.84 17.69
C GLY A 19 -8.53 16.78 17.11
N GLU A 20 -9.06 15.64 16.67
CA GLU A 20 -8.30 14.65 15.92
C GLU A 20 -8.40 14.91 14.41
N HIS A 21 -7.28 14.75 13.72
CA HIS A 21 -7.19 14.78 12.27
C HIS A 21 -6.52 13.51 11.77
N LEU A 22 -6.94 13.03 10.62
CA LEU A 22 -6.47 11.76 10.09
C LEU A 22 -6.00 11.92 8.65
N LYS A 23 -4.88 11.26 8.33
CA LYS A 23 -4.51 10.94 6.95
C LYS A 23 -4.59 9.44 6.79
N VAL A 24 -5.26 9.00 5.76
CA VAL A 24 -5.40 7.58 5.42
C VAL A 24 -4.84 7.36 4.03
N ALA A 25 -4.04 6.34 3.87
CA ALA A 25 -3.51 5.93 2.57
C ALA A 25 -3.58 4.42 2.43
N ILE A 26 -3.84 3.97 1.22
CA ILE A 26 -3.75 2.57 0.85
C ILE A 26 -2.67 2.42 -0.21
N GLY A 27 -1.92 1.35 -0.13
CA GLY A 27 -0.96 0.96 -1.15
C GLY A 27 -0.84 -0.54 -1.21
N GLY A 28 -0.55 -1.04 -2.40
CA GLY A 28 -0.39 -2.47 -2.58
C GLY A 28 -0.04 -2.83 -4.00
N GLU A 29 0.14 -4.11 -4.24
CA GLU A 29 0.43 -4.64 -5.56
C GLU A 29 -0.28 -5.97 -5.80
N ASN A 30 -0.66 -6.17 -7.07
CA ASN A 30 -1.00 -7.47 -7.60
C ASN A 30 -0.08 -7.72 -8.77
N SER A 31 1.00 -8.44 -8.52
CA SER A 31 2.11 -8.60 -9.44
C SER A 31 2.64 -10.02 -9.48
N GLN A 32 3.48 -10.25 -10.44
CA GLN A 32 4.21 -11.50 -10.64
C GLN A 32 5.68 -11.20 -10.90
N PHE A 33 6.53 -12.14 -10.57
CA PHE A 33 7.95 -12.02 -10.87
C PHE A 33 8.57 -13.34 -11.31
N VAL A 34 9.62 -13.23 -12.11
CA VAL A 34 10.51 -14.33 -12.48
C VAL A 34 11.95 -13.89 -12.22
N ARG A 35 12.65 -14.66 -11.40
CA ARG A 35 14.07 -14.45 -11.12
C ARG A 35 14.91 -15.38 -11.94
N PHE A 36 15.94 -14.82 -12.55
CA PHE A 36 16.91 -15.53 -13.37
C PHE A 36 18.29 -15.54 -12.70
N SER A 37 19.02 -16.63 -12.90
CA SER A 37 20.45 -16.74 -12.57
C SER A 37 21.08 -17.77 -13.48
N GLN A 38 22.25 -17.46 -14.01
CA GLN A 38 22.93 -18.29 -15.00
C GLN A 38 22.01 -18.63 -16.19
N SER A 39 21.30 -17.62 -16.68
CA SER A 39 20.33 -17.75 -17.77
C SER A 39 19.28 -18.85 -17.59
N LYS A 40 18.91 -19.11 -16.35
CA LYS A 40 17.87 -20.09 -15.98
C LYS A 40 16.89 -19.45 -15.01
N VAL A 41 15.62 -19.83 -15.14
CA VAL A 41 14.61 -19.50 -14.12
C VAL A 41 15.01 -20.15 -12.81
N ARG A 42 15.12 -19.36 -11.76
CA ARG A 42 15.43 -19.81 -10.41
C ARG A 42 14.21 -19.79 -9.50
N GLN A 43 13.35 -18.83 -9.69
CA GLN A 43 12.17 -18.63 -8.88
C GLN A 43 11.14 -17.87 -9.69
N SER A 44 9.88 -18.22 -9.52
CA SER A 44 8.75 -17.40 -9.94
C SER A 44 7.76 -17.29 -8.78
N GLY A 45 6.98 -16.24 -8.74
CA GLY A 45 5.99 -16.03 -7.70
C GLY A 45 4.98 -14.97 -8.08
N LEU A 46 3.87 -15.00 -7.35
CA LEU A 46 2.82 -13.99 -7.38
C LEU A 46 2.91 -13.20 -6.07
N VAL A 47 2.64 -11.91 -6.15
CA VAL A 47 2.49 -11.02 -5.00
C VAL A 47 1.09 -10.42 -5.09
N ASP A 48 0.32 -10.57 -4.03
CA ASP A 48 -0.99 -9.98 -3.89
C ASP A 48 -1.09 -9.48 -2.45
N ASP A 49 -0.72 -8.23 -2.25
CA ASP A 49 -0.76 -7.61 -0.95
C ASP A 49 -1.29 -6.18 -1.02
N ALA A 50 -1.83 -5.73 0.10
CA ALA A 50 -2.24 -4.35 0.30
C ALA A 50 -2.10 -3.99 1.77
N SER A 51 -1.78 -2.73 2.02
CA SER A 51 -1.70 -2.18 3.37
C SER A 51 -2.44 -0.87 3.49
N LEU A 52 -3.05 -0.65 4.66
CA LEU A 52 -3.61 0.63 5.05
C LEU A 52 -2.65 1.33 6.00
N SER A 53 -2.34 2.58 5.70
CA SER A 53 -1.54 3.45 6.56
C SER A 53 -2.42 4.54 7.15
N ILE A 54 -2.27 4.78 8.44
CA ILE A 54 -3.02 5.76 9.22
C ILE A 54 -2.03 6.71 9.87
N VAL A 55 -2.27 8.01 9.74
CA VAL A 55 -1.53 9.04 10.47
C VAL A 55 -2.53 9.84 11.30
N LEU A 56 -2.44 9.73 12.61
CA LEU A 56 -3.25 10.51 13.55
C LEU A 56 -2.49 11.77 13.95
N ILE A 57 -3.15 12.92 13.86
CA ILE A 57 -2.62 14.22 14.28
C ILE A 57 -3.54 14.77 15.36
N LYS A 58 -2.96 15.16 16.50
CA LYS A 58 -3.67 15.75 17.63
C LYS A 58 -2.76 16.65 18.45
N ASP A 59 -3.18 17.86 18.76
CA ASP A 59 -2.45 18.81 19.63
C ASP A 59 -0.99 19.01 19.19
N ASP A 60 -0.74 19.25 17.90
CA ASP A 60 0.60 19.39 17.29
C ASP A 60 1.48 18.13 17.44
N ARG A 61 0.89 16.96 17.60
CA ARG A 61 1.58 15.67 17.66
C ARG A 61 1.13 14.78 16.55
N THR A 62 2.03 13.97 16.03
CA THR A 62 1.76 13.05 14.93
C THR A 62 2.20 11.65 15.32
N CYS A 63 1.32 10.69 15.12
CA CYS A 63 1.59 9.28 15.31
C CYS A 63 1.10 8.51 14.08
N ASN A 64 1.81 7.48 13.67
CA ASN A 64 1.47 6.71 12.48
C ASN A 64 1.51 5.21 12.74
N GLY A 65 0.71 4.49 11.98
CA GLY A 65 0.68 3.05 11.98
C GLY A 65 0.21 2.50 10.64
N SER A 66 0.39 1.22 10.45
CA SER A 66 -0.06 0.54 9.25
C SER A 66 -0.32 -0.93 9.53
N PHE A 67 -1.21 -1.53 8.75
CA PHE A 67 -1.48 -2.96 8.81
C PHE A 67 -1.79 -3.51 7.42
N THR A 68 -1.53 -4.82 7.24
CA THR A 68 -1.86 -5.51 6.00
C THR A 68 -3.34 -5.81 5.93
N LEU A 69 -3.96 -5.51 4.80
CA LEU A 69 -5.36 -5.78 4.53
C LEU A 69 -5.57 -7.26 4.20
N THR A 70 -6.64 -7.82 4.71
CA THR A 70 -7.03 -9.21 4.43
C THR A 70 -7.98 -9.32 3.24
N GLY A 71 -8.58 -8.20 2.82
CA GLY A 71 -9.66 -8.14 1.84
C GLY A 71 -11.04 -8.51 2.41
N ASN A 72 -11.11 -8.86 3.69
CA ASN A 72 -12.37 -9.03 4.41
C ASN A 72 -12.73 -7.73 5.12
N ILE A 73 -13.75 -7.04 4.60
CA ILE A 73 -14.11 -5.70 5.09
C ILE A 73 -14.35 -5.65 6.61
N THR A 74 -15.04 -6.64 7.18
CA THR A 74 -15.34 -6.66 8.60
C THR A 74 -14.08 -6.80 9.46
N ALA A 75 -13.19 -7.72 9.09
CA ALA A 75 -11.93 -7.91 9.80
C ALA A 75 -11.00 -6.70 9.64
N ASP A 76 -10.97 -6.11 8.45
CA ASP A 76 -10.15 -4.95 8.15
C ASP A 76 -10.67 -3.69 8.87
N GLU A 77 -12.00 -3.51 9.02
CA GLU A 77 -12.60 -2.44 9.83
C GLU A 77 -12.28 -2.60 11.33
N GLU A 78 -12.40 -3.81 11.87
CA GLU A 78 -12.04 -4.09 13.26
C GLU A 78 -10.57 -3.73 13.51
N THR A 79 -9.67 -4.19 12.64
CA THR A 79 -8.24 -3.89 12.72
C THR A 79 -7.94 -2.39 12.58
N ALA A 80 -8.65 -1.70 11.68
CA ALA A 80 -8.51 -0.25 11.49
C ALA A 80 -8.88 0.53 12.76
N ILE A 81 -9.97 0.15 13.43
CA ILE A 81 -10.40 0.77 14.68
C ILE A 81 -9.44 0.45 15.83
N GLU A 82 -8.95 -0.78 15.92
CA GLU A 82 -7.93 -1.16 16.92
C GLU A 82 -6.66 -0.32 16.72
N GLU A 83 -6.21 -0.17 15.48
CA GLU A 83 -5.03 0.64 15.17
C GLU A 83 -5.24 2.12 15.49
N LEU A 84 -6.41 2.69 15.16
CA LEU A 84 -6.74 4.06 15.54
C LEU A 84 -6.72 4.26 17.07
N ASN A 85 -7.24 3.31 17.84
CA ASN A 85 -7.22 3.38 19.30
C ASN A 85 -5.79 3.26 19.85
N ARG A 86 -4.96 2.39 19.28
CA ARG A 86 -3.54 2.30 19.63
C ARG A 86 -2.82 3.63 19.40
N LEU A 87 -3.06 4.28 18.25
CA LEU A 87 -2.49 5.59 17.95
C LEU A 87 -2.96 6.68 18.92
N ARG A 88 -4.20 6.63 19.39
CA ARG A 88 -4.72 7.55 20.42
C ARG A 88 -4.00 7.42 21.75
N ASP A 89 -3.73 6.19 22.17
CA ASP A 89 -2.99 5.93 23.41
C ASP A 89 -1.52 6.44 23.31
N GLU A 90 -0.95 6.36 22.12
CA GLU A 90 0.44 6.73 21.86
C GLU A 90 0.62 8.25 21.66
N VAL A 91 -0.22 8.90 20.86
CA VAL A 91 -0.02 10.29 20.40
C VAL A 91 0.13 11.27 21.54
N GLY A 92 -0.57 11.03 22.66
CA GLY A 92 -0.47 11.88 23.86
C GLY A 92 0.89 11.87 24.54
N THR A 93 1.68 10.83 24.34
CA THR A 93 3.00 10.64 24.94
C THR A 93 4.15 11.25 24.12
N LEU A 94 3.89 11.56 22.86
CA LEU A 94 4.90 12.08 21.93
C LEU A 94 5.18 13.57 22.18
N PRO A 95 6.35 14.06 21.83
CA PRO A 95 6.64 15.50 21.87
C PRO A 95 5.81 16.23 20.83
N LYS A 96 5.51 17.50 21.08
CA LYS A 96 4.90 18.38 20.08
C LYS A 96 5.87 18.64 18.94
N ASP A 97 5.37 18.59 17.73
CA ASP A 97 6.09 18.99 16.52
C ASP A 97 5.62 20.39 16.09
N PRO A 98 6.48 21.42 16.21
CA PRO A 98 6.12 22.79 15.87
C PRO A 98 5.96 23.01 14.35
N PHE A 99 6.29 22.00 13.54
CA PHE A 99 6.20 22.05 12.08
C PHE A 99 4.99 21.30 11.51
N VAL A 100 4.11 20.78 12.35
CA VAL A 100 2.85 20.18 11.88
C VAL A 100 2.04 21.24 11.14
N VAL A 101 1.76 20.97 9.89
CA VAL A 101 0.89 21.80 9.06
C VAL A 101 -0.34 20.99 8.68
N MET A 102 -1.50 21.52 9.01
CA MET A 102 -2.77 20.98 8.51
C MET A 102 -3.01 21.52 7.11
N PRO A 103 -3.06 20.66 6.07
CA PRO A 103 -3.33 21.11 4.73
C PRO A 103 -4.77 21.66 4.63
N GLU A 104 -4.93 22.76 3.92
CA GLU A 104 -6.25 23.21 3.50
C GLU A 104 -6.80 22.22 2.45
N ASP A 105 -8.13 22.19 2.31
CA ASP A 105 -8.76 21.40 1.26
C ASP A 105 -8.30 21.90 -0.12
N THR A 106 -7.53 21.09 -0.81
CA THR A 106 -6.99 21.40 -2.15
C THR A 106 -7.78 20.72 -3.27
N GLY A 107 -8.90 20.05 -2.94
CA GLY A 107 -9.71 19.31 -3.89
C GLY A 107 -9.23 17.86 -4.08
N SER A 108 -9.64 17.26 -5.19
CA SER A 108 -9.32 15.87 -5.53
C SER A 108 -8.71 15.76 -6.91
N SER A 109 -7.85 14.78 -7.10
CA SER A 109 -7.34 14.35 -8.40
C SER A 109 -7.43 12.84 -8.54
N GLN A 110 -7.65 12.40 -9.77
CA GLN A 110 -7.65 10.97 -10.10
C GLN A 110 -6.89 10.80 -11.40
N GLU A 111 -5.91 9.89 -11.39
CA GLU A 111 -5.15 9.51 -12.56
C GLU A 111 -5.14 7.99 -12.68
N GLU A 112 -5.37 7.47 -13.88
CA GLU A 112 -5.32 6.06 -14.19
C GLU A 112 -4.38 5.83 -15.37
N HIS A 113 -3.35 5.01 -15.14
CA HIS A 113 -2.37 4.67 -16.16
C HIS A 113 -2.60 3.23 -16.60
N ASN A 114 -3.13 3.07 -17.80
CA ASN A 114 -3.37 1.77 -18.40
C ASN A 114 -2.25 1.42 -19.38
N GLY A 115 -1.73 0.22 -19.26
CA GLY A 115 -0.68 -0.33 -20.14
C GLY A 115 -0.97 -1.77 -20.53
N SER A 116 -0.28 -2.25 -21.54
CA SER A 116 -0.27 -3.67 -21.90
C SER A 116 0.93 -4.33 -21.22
N LEU A 117 0.65 -5.33 -20.40
CA LEU A 117 1.65 -6.11 -19.69
C LEU A 117 1.78 -7.49 -20.34
N LEU A 118 3.00 -8.05 -20.31
CA LEU A 118 3.17 -9.48 -20.61
C LEU A 118 2.49 -10.30 -19.52
N ASN A 119 1.77 -11.34 -19.95
CA ASN A 119 1.25 -12.32 -19.01
C ASN A 119 2.34 -13.34 -18.63
N ASP A 120 2.04 -14.18 -17.63
CA ASP A 120 2.98 -15.14 -17.04
C ASP A 120 3.52 -16.14 -18.08
N GLU A 121 2.66 -16.62 -18.98
CA GLU A 121 3.02 -17.62 -19.98
C GLU A 121 3.92 -17.01 -21.07
N GLU A 122 3.68 -15.74 -21.40
CA GLU A 122 4.43 -15.01 -22.43
C GLU A 122 5.78 -14.51 -21.94
N ALA A 123 5.90 -14.15 -20.66
CA ALA A 123 7.10 -13.53 -20.13
C ALA A 123 8.37 -14.38 -20.31
N ILE A 124 8.32 -15.66 -19.97
CA ILE A 124 9.46 -16.57 -20.10
C ILE A 124 9.80 -16.75 -21.57
N SER A 125 8.80 -16.91 -22.44
CA SER A 125 9.00 -17.08 -23.88
C SER A 125 9.59 -15.82 -24.51
N ALA A 126 9.16 -14.63 -24.09
CA ALA A 126 9.70 -13.36 -24.59
C ALA A 126 11.14 -13.10 -24.13
N LEU A 127 11.49 -13.53 -22.92
CA LEU A 127 12.81 -13.31 -22.34
C LEU A 127 13.84 -14.39 -22.74
N SER A 128 13.39 -15.59 -23.09
CA SER A 128 14.28 -16.71 -23.45
C SER A 128 15.30 -16.41 -24.53
N PRO A 129 14.98 -15.68 -25.63
CA PRO A 129 15.98 -15.33 -26.64
C PRO A 129 17.11 -14.45 -26.11
N ALA A 130 16.79 -13.54 -25.18
CA ALA A 130 17.78 -12.64 -24.57
C ALA A 130 18.76 -13.37 -23.64
N MET A 131 18.44 -14.58 -23.23
CA MET A 131 19.28 -15.41 -22.34
C MET A 131 20.28 -16.27 -23.10
N GLN A 132 20.17 -16.35 -24.44
CA GLN A 132 21.07 -17.21 -25.24
C GLN A 132 22.46 -16.59 -25.38
N GLY A 133 23.49 -17.38 -25.07
CA GLY A 133 24.87 -16.97 -25.24
C GLY A 133 25.40 -15.96 -24.20
N VAL A 134 24.63 -15.65 -23.17
CA VAL A 134 25.03 -14.75 -22.09
C VAL A 134 24.79 -15.40 -20.71
N ASP A 135 25.48 -14.91 -19.70
CA ASP A 135 25.17 -15.27 -18.29
C ASP A 135 24.27 -14.19 -17.70
N LEU A 136 22.96 -14.38 -17.82
CA LEU A 136 21.96 -13.47 -17.32
C LEU A 136 21.63 -13.76 -15.86
N ALA A 137 21.72 -12.73 -15.01
CA ALA A 137 21.16 -12.71 -13.69
C ALA A 137 20.26 -11.47 -13.54
N GLY A 138 19.05 -11.64 -13.02
CA GLY A 138 18.12 -10.54 -12.90
C GLY A 138 16.74 -10.97 -12.42
N ILE A 139 15.84 -10.00 -12.40
CA ILE A 139 14.43 -10.20 -12.10
C ILE A 139 13.60 -9.50 -13.19
N TRP A 140 12.57 -10.16 -13.63
CA TRP A 140 11.46 -9.55 -14.34
C TRP A 140 10.25 -9.52 -13.39
N ALA A 141 9.57 -8.40 -13.36
CA ALA A 141 8.34 -8.24 -12.60
C ALA A 141 7.34 -7.45 -13.42
N SER A 142 6.07 -7.80 -13.28
CA SER A 142 4.96 -7.16 -13.97
C SER A 142 3.70 -7.27 -13.15
N GLY A 143 2.88 -6.23 -13.12
CA GLY A 143 1.63 -6.23 -12.38
C GLY A 143 1.04 -4.84 -12.19
N ARG A 144 0.03 -4.76 -11.34
CA ARG A 144 -0.63 -3.52 -10.95
C ARG A 144 -0.09 -3.06 -9.60
N ILE A 145 0.13 -1.74 -9.50
CA ILE A 145 0.43 -1.04 -8.24
C ILE A 145 -0.72 -0.05 -8.04
N PHE A 146 -1.17 0.14 -6.82
CA PHE A 146 -2.24 1.07 -6.45
C PHE A 146 -1.97 1.71 -5.09
#